data_a4c48b062a9a5b9271ae378d7ef71c2c
#
_entry.id   a4c48b062a9a5b9271ae378d7ef71c2c
#
_cell.length_a   1.000
_cell.length_b   1.000
_cell.length_c   1.000
_cell.angle_alpha   90.00
_cell.angle_beta   90.00
_cell.angle_gamma   90.00
#
_symmetry.space_group_name_H-M   'P 1'
#
loop_
_entity.id
_entity.type
_entity.pdbx_description
1 polymer ?
#
loop_
_entity_poly.entity_id
_entity_poly.type
_entity_poly.pdbx_seq_one_letter_code
_entity_poly.pdbx_strand_id
1 'polypeptide(L)'
;MSEVIVVTSGKGGVGKTTTSANIGCGLALEGKKVVLVDSDIGLRNLDVVMGLENRIVYDLVDVIEGTCRLKQALIKDKRYPGLFLLPAAQTRDKNAVSPEQMKKLCQNIKDMGFEYIIIDCPAGIEQGFKNAVAGADRAVVVTTPEVSAVRDADRIIGLLEANGISNPGLIVNRLRVDMVKRGDMMSVDDVKEILSVDVLGVVPDDEDVVITTNKGEPAVTEENSRAGRAYRNITLRLM
;
A
#
# COMPACT_ATOMS: atom_id res chain seq x y z
N MET A 1 -4.60 -9.89 17.16
CA MET A 1 -3.80 -8.67 17.37
C MET A 1 -4.00 -7.80 16.14
N SER A 2 -4.15 -6.49 16.25
CA SER A 2 -4.38 -5.62 15.09
C SER A 2 -3.04 -5.00 14.65
N GLU A 3 -2.74 -5.00 13.36
CA GLU A 3 -1.46 -4.50 12.81
C GLU A 3 -1.70 -3.41 11.75
N VAL A 4 -0.93 -2.33 11.80
CA VAL A 4 -0.94 -1.25 10.81
C VAL A 4 0.31 -1.36 9.94
N ILE A 5 0.11 -1.57 8.65
CA ILE A 5 1.20 -1.69 7.66
C ILE A 5 1.13 -0.51 6.70
N VAL A 6 2.16 0.32 6.66
CA VAL A 6 2.28 1.36 5.65
C VAL A 6 2.99 0.82 4.40
N VAL A 7 2.39 1.03 3.23
CA VAL A 7 2.99 0.72 1.93
C VAL A 7 3.52 2.02 1.34
N THR A 8 4.82 2.12 1.17
CA THR A 8 5.50 3.36 0.77
C THR A 8 6.53 3.15 -0.34
N SER A 9 7.02 4.23 -0.92
CA SER A 9 8.11 4.23 -1.91
C SER A 9 8.74 5.62 -2.03
N GLY A 10 9.99 5.68 -2.42
CA GLY A 10 10.67 6.95 -2.69
C GLY A 10 10.24 7.62 -4.00
N LYS A 11 9.75 6.85 -4.98
CA LYS A 11 9.41 7.33 -6.32
C LYS A 11 7.93 7.08 -6.65
N GLY A 12 7.30 8.01 -7.36
CA GLY A 12 5.97 7.82 -7.92
C GLY A 12 5.96 6.78 -9.04
N GLY A 13 4.82 6.10 -9.22
CA GLY A 13 4.61 5.17 -10.33
C GLY A 13 5.24 3.79 -10.19
N VAL A 14 5.90 3.45 -9.07
CA VAL A 14 6.49 2.12 -8.84
C VAL A 14 5.47 1.03 -8.47
N GLY A 15 4.19 1.39 -8.26
CA GLY A 15 3.10 0.45 -8.02
C GLY A 15 2.68 0.31 -6.56
N LYS A 16 2.88 1.31 -5.69
CA LYS A 16 2.41 1.31 -4.29
C LYS A 16 0.93 1.01 -4.17
N THR A 17 0.08 1.85 -4.77
CA THR A 17 -1.38 1.73 -4.70
C THR A 17 -1.88 0.38 -5.18
N THR A 18 -1.31 -0.12 -6.29
CA THR A 18 -1.58 -1.48 -6.78
C THR A 18 -1.17 -2.53 -5.75
N THR A 19 0.00 -2.37 -5.12
CA THR A 19 0.49 -3.28 -4.08
C THR A 19 -0.41 -3.23 -2.83
N SER A 20 -0.81 -2.03 -2.38
CA SER A 20 -1.74 -1.84 -1.25
C SER A 20 -3.07 -2.55 -1.48
N ALA A 21 -3.66 -2.37 -2.68
CA ALA A 21 -4.90 -3.04 -3.08
C ALA A 21 -4.76 -4.56 -3.09
N ASN A 22 -3.68 -5.08 -3.68
CA ASN A 22 -3.44 -6.52 -3.78
C ASN A 22 -3.17 -7.17 -2.41
N ILE A 23 -2.38 -6.54 -1.54
CA ILE A 23 -2.14 -7.03 -0.17
C ILE A 23 -3.44 -7.03 0.63
N GLY A 24 -4.18 -5.92 0.62
CA GLY A 24 -5.43 -5.83 1.38
C GLY A 24 -6.49 -6.82 0.91
N CYS A 25 -6.64 -6.99 -0.41
CA CYS A 25 -7.53 -8.00 -0.98
C CYS A 25 -7.05 -9.42 -0.65
N GLY A 26 -5.74 -9.69 -0.78
CA GLY A 26 -5.14 -10.98 -0.45
C GLY A 26 -5.40 -11.37 1.02
N LEU A 27 -5.18 -10.46 1.96
CA LEU A 27 -5.49 -10.68 3.38
C LEU A 27 -6.98 -10.97 3.62
N ALA A 28 -7.87 -10.27 2.92
CA ALA A 28 -9.31 -10.52 3.02
C ALA A 28 -9.72 -11.89 2.44
N LEU A 29 -9.07 -12.34 1.37
CA LEU A 29 -9.26 -13.69 0.82
C LEU A 29 -8.81 -14.78 1.81
N GLU A 30 -7.82 -14.49 2.65
CA GLU A 30 -7.39 -15.35 3.76
C GLU A 30 -8.29 -15.21 5.01
N GLY A 31 -9.48 -14.60 4.87
CA GLY A 31 -10.48 -14.46 5.91
C GLY A 31 -10.20 -13.37 6.96
N LYS A 32 -9.23 -12.48 6.72
CA LYS A 32 -8.90 -11.39 7.64
C LYS A 32 -9.85 -10.21 7.48
N LYS A 33 -10.05 -9.48 8.58
CA LYS A 33 -10.79 -8.22 8.55
C LYS A 33 -9.83 -7.05 8.33
N VAL A 34 -9.93 -6.42 7.15
CA VAL A 34 -8.93 -5.49 6.61
C VAL A 34 -9.54 -4.14 6.28
N VAL A 35 -8.84 -3.05 6.60
CA VAL A 35 -9.11 -1.71 6.06
C VAL A 35 -7.95 -1.27 5.19
N LEU A 36 -8.25 -0.91 3.96
CA LEU A 36 -7.36 -0.12 3.10
C LEU A 36 -7.60 1.36 3.43
N VAL A 37 -6.54 2.11 3.71
CA VAL A 37 -6.60 3.55 3.95
C VAL A 37 -5.80 4.26 2.86
N ASP A 38 -6.49 5.03 2.02
CA ASP A 38 -5.82 5.90 1.06
C ASP A 38 -5.42 7.20 1.76
N SER A 39 -4.13 7.47 1.87
CA SER A 39 -3.60 8.69 2.48
C SER A 39 -3.02 9.68 1.46
N ASP A 40 -3.20 9.44 0.15
CA ASP A 40 -2.75 10.36 -0.92
C ASP A 40 -3.79 11.46 -1.17
N ILE A 41 -3.87 12.39 -0.22
CA ILE A 41 -4.81 13.52 -0.27
C ILE A 41 -4.53 14.37 -1.51
N GLY A 42 -5.60 14.61 -2.28
CA GLY A 42 -5.58 15.39 -3.53
C GLY A 42 -5.46 14.54 -4.80
N LEU A 43 -4.93 13.30 -4.74
CA LEU A 43 -4.84 12.43 -5.92
C LEU A 43 -5.83 11.25 -5.90
N ARG A 44 -6.07 10.66 -4.73
CA ARG A 44 -7.05 9.57 -4.50
C ARG A 44 -7.13 8.56 -5.67
N ASN A 45 -6.38 7.47 -5.57
CA ASN A 45 -6.30 6.47 -6.63
C ASN A 45 -6.70 5.06 -6.18
N LEU A 46 -6.67 4.78 -4.88
CA LEU A 46 -6.92 3.44 -4.35
C LEU A 46 -8.37 2.97 -4.59
N ASP A 47 -9.33 3.90 -4.55
CA ASP A 47 -10.73 3.65 -4.86
C ASP A 47 -10.95 3.20 -6.31
N VAL A 48 -10.21 3.80 -7.26
CA VAL A 48 -10.27 3.42 -8.69
C VAL A 48 -9.68 2.03 -8.89
N VAL A 49 -8.51 1.74 -8.28
CA VAL A 49 -7.89 0.41 -8.34
C VAL A 49 -8.80 -0.68 -7.77
N MET A 50 -9.63 -0.31 -6.78
CA MET A 50 -10.60 -1.20 -6.14
C MET A 50 -11.99 -1.18 -6.79
N GLY A 51 -12.25 -0.33 -7.80
CA GLY A 51 -13.57 -0.20 -8.42
C GLY A 51 -14.67 0.27 -7.44
N LEU A 52 -14.31 1.12 -6.49
CA LEU A 52 -15.20 1.61 -5.44
C LEU A 52 -15.48 3.11 -5.52
N GLU A 53 -14.97 3.80 -6.54
CA GLU A 53 -15.02 5.26 -6.71
C GLU A 53 -16.45 5.83 -6.69
N ASN A 54 -17.42 5.08 -7.21
CA ASN A 54 -18.83 5.49 -7.28
C ASN A 54 -19.59 5.29 -5.95
N ARG A 55 -18.93 4.83 -4.89
CA ARG A 55 -19.56 4.52 -3.59
C ARG A 55 -19.12 5.47 -2.47
N ILE A 56 -18.32 6.46 -2.79
CA ILE A 56 -17.74 7.39 -1.82
C ILE A 56 -18.76 8.47 -1.48
N VAL A 57 -19.04 8.62 -0.19
CA VAL A 57 -19.87 9.70 0.36
C VAL A 57 -19.02 10.58 1.28
N TYR A 58 -18.17 9.97 2.09
CA TYR A 58 -17.27 10.62 3.03
C TYR A 58 -15.86 10.09 2.84
N ASP A 59 -14.87 10.87 3.23
CA ASP A 59 -13.46 10.56 3.11
C ASP A 59 -12.72 10.63 4.47
N LEU A 60 -11.42 10.37 4.43
CA LEU A 60 -10.54 10.37 5.59
C LEU A 60 -10.54 11.74 6.30
N VAL A 61 -10.57 12.84 5.56
CA VAL A 61 -10.54 14.20 6.14
C VAL A 61 -11.87 14.51 6.83
N ASP A 62 -13.01 14.10 6.27
CA ASP A 62 -14.32 14.23 6.91
C ASP A 62 -14.37 13.52 8.27
N VAL A 63 -13.75 12.36 8.39
CA VAL A 63 -13.61 11.64 9.68
C VAL A 63 -12.76 12.43 10.66
N ILE A 64 -11.63 12.96 10.22
CA ILE A 64 -10.67 13.69 11.06
C ILE A 64 -11.26 15.03 11.54
N GLU A 65 -12.00 15.74 10.68
CA GLU A 65 -12.70 16.99 11.01
C GLU A 65 -13.97 16.74 11.84
N GLY A 66 -14.42 15.48 11.99
CA GLY A 66 -15.61 15.13 12.76
C GLY A 66 -16.93 15.40 12.00
N THR A 67 -16.86 15.62 10.70
CA THR A 67 -18.04 15.81 9.80
C THR A 67 -18.87 14.52 9.74
N CYS A 68 -18.22 13.37 9.84
CA CYS A 68 -18.89 12.08 9.89
C CYS A 68 -18.21 11.15 10.90
N ARG A 69 -18.91 10.03 11.25
CA ARG A 69 -18.31 8.95 12.03
C ARG A 69 -17.50 8.04 11.12
N LEU A 70 -16.40 7.48 11.62
CA LEU A 70 -15.54 6.55 10.89
C LEU A 70 -16.33 5.45 10.16
N LYS A 71 -17.32 4.84 10.83
CA LYS A 71 -18.18 3.79 10.25
C LYS A 71 -18.96 4.26 9.00
N GLN A 72 -19.23 5.55 8.85
CA GLN A 72 -19.96 6.11 7.70
C GLN A 72 -19.04 6.34 6.50
N ALA A 73 -17.75 6.60 6.74
CA ALA A 73 -16.73 6.76 5.70
C ALA A 73 -16.16 5.43 5.19
N LEU A 74 -16.25 4.36 5.99
CA LEU A 74 -15.78 3.03 5.61
C LEU A 74 -16.68 2.40 4.54
N ILE A 75 -16.13 2.16 3.37
CA ILE A 75 -16.80 1.50 2.24
C ILE A 75 -16.51 0.01 2.30
N LYS A 76 -17.54 -0.82 2.57
CA LYS A 76 -17.39 -2.28 2.52
C LYS A 76 -17.33 -2.76 1.07
N ASP A 77 -16.29 -3.50 0.70
CA ASP A 77 -16.30 -4.21 -0.59
C ASP A 77 -17.22 -5.43 -0.50
N LYS A 78 -18.18 -5.52 -1.42
CA LYS A 78 -19.15 -6.61 -1.45
C LYS A 78 -18.57 -7.90 -2.05
N ARG A 79 -17.50 -7.79 -2.84
CA ARG A 79 -16.83 -8.92 -3.52
C ARG A 79 -15.92 -9.68 -2.57
N TYR A 80 -15.29 -8.97 -1.63
CA TYR A 80 -14.28 -9.53 -0.72
C TYR A 80 -14.76 -9.37 0.74
N PRO A 81 -15.33 -10.42 1.32
CA PRO A 81 -15.78 -10.39 2.71
C PRO A 81 -14.66 -9.97 3.66
N GLY A 82 -14.93 -9.00 4.52
CA GLY A 82 -13.93 -8.48 5.47
C GLY A 82 -13.10 -7.29 4.98
N LEU A 83 -13.16 -6.94 3.68
CA LEU A 83 -12.43 -5.81 3.11
C LEU A 83 -13.23 -4.52 3.15
N PHE A 84 -12.57 -3.45 3.61
CA PHE A 84 -13.13 -2.10 3.66
C PHE A 84 -12.12 -1.11 3.11
N LEU A 85 -12.60 0.01 2.56
CA LEU A 85 -11.81 1.12 2.08
C LEU A 85 -12.19 2.40 2.84
N LEU A 86 -11.20 3.14 3.32
CA LEU A 86 -11.32 4.53 3.74
C LEU A 86 -10.62 5.39 2.67
N PRO A 87 -11.36 6.11 1.83
CA PRO A 87 -10.78 6.87 0.72
C PRO A 87 -10.11 8.16 1.19
N ALA A 88 -9.13 8.64 0.43
CA ALA A 88 -8.56 9.97 0.61
C ALA A 88 -9.53 11.07 0.13
N ALA A 89 -9.34 12.29 0.62
CA ALA A 89 -10.00 13.48 0.11
C ALA A 89 -9.42 13.91 -1.24
N GLN A 90 -10.26 14.30 -2.20
CA GLN A 90 -9.84 14.79 -3.52
C GLN A 90 -9.47 16.27 -3.55
N THR A 91 -10.18 17.10 -2.79
CA THR A 91 -10.16 18.56 -2.92
C THR A 91 -9.63 19.28 -1.67
N ARG A 92 -8.97 18.54 -0.77
CA ARG A 92 -8.40 19.08 0.47
C ARG A 92 -6.90 19.34 0.33
N ASP A 93 -6.38 20.20 1.19
CA ASP A 93 -4.95 20.45 1.30
C ASP A 93 -4.23 19.20 1.83
N LYS A 94 -3.02 18.92 1.32
CA LYS A 94 -2.19 17.80 1.76
C LYS A 94 -1.80 17.86 3.25
N ASN A 95 -1.88 19.05 3.86
CA ASN A 95 -1.64 19.28 5.28
C ASN A 95 -2.91 19.18 6.14
N ALA A 96 -4.06 18.80 5.57
CA ALA A 96 -5.32 18.65 6.30
C ALA A 96 -5.28 17.59 7.41
N VAL A 97 -4.24 16.73 7.42
CA VAL A 97 -4.05 15.66 8.37
C VAL A 97 -2.70 15.82 9.06
N SER A 98 -2.66 15.69 10.38
CA SER A 98 -1.42 15.63 11.18
C SER A 98 -1.02 14.19 11.52
N PRO A 99 0.25 13.96 11.93
CA PRO A 99 0.70 12.66 12.41
C PRO A 99 -0.11 12.14 13.61
N GLU A 100 -0.48 13.02 14.54
CA GLU A 100 -1.28 12.69 15.73
C GLU A 100 -2.70 12.27 15.36
N GLN A 101 -3.30 12.95 14.39
CA GLN A 101 -4.62 12.61 13.87
C GLN A 101 -4.61 11.26 13.16
N MET A 102 -3.56 10.94 12.39
CA MET A 102 -3.40 9.64 11.75
C MET A 102 -3.23 8.52 12.79
N LYS A 103 -2.42 8.73 13.83
CA LYS A 103 -2.30 7.77 14.96
C LYS A 103 -3.65 7.48 15.60
N LYS A 104 -4.41 8.54 15.90
CA LYS A 104 -5.75 8.41 16.49
C LYS A 104 -6.71 7.67 15.57
N LEU A 105 -6.67 7.95 14.27
CA LEU A 105 -7.48 7.26 13.27
C LEU A 105 -7.15 5.76 13.24
N CYS A 106 -5.88 5.39 13.19
CA CYS A 106 -5.44 3.99 13.22
C CYS A 106 -5.92 3.30 14.51
N GLN A 107 -5.83 3.96 15.66
CA GLN A 107 -6.32 3.40 16.93
C GLN A 107 -7.85 3.18 16.88
N ASN A 108 -8.61 4.16 16.39
CA ASN A 108 -10.07 4.02 16.23
C ASN A 108 -10.45 2.84 15.31
N ILE A 109 -9.67 2.60 14.25
CA ILE A 109 -9.87 1.45 13.36
C ILE A 109 -9.54 0.14 14.08
N LYS A 110 -8.44 0.09 14.85
CA LYS A 110 -8.09 -1.07 15.69
C LYS A 110 -9.21 -1.42 16.68
N ASP A 111 -9.80 -0.41 17.31
CA ASP A 111 -10.90 -0.56 18.29
C ASP A 111 -12.19 -1.11 17.67
N MET A 112 -12.37 -0.97 16.35
CA MET A 112 -13.46 -1.61 15.59
C MET A 112 -13.22 -3.09 15.27
N GLY A 113 -12.09 -3.65 15.72
CA GLY A 113 -11.75 -5.06 15.58
C GLY A 113 -11.27 -5.45 14.17
N PHE A 114 -10.63 -4.53 13.45
CA PHE A 114 -9.89 -4.85 12.24
C PHE A 114 -8.55 -5.50 12.60
N GLU A 115 -8.18 -6.56 11.85
CA GLU A 115 -6.92 -7.29 12.07
C GLU A 115 -5.76 -6.61 11.35
N TYR A 116 -6.01 -6.08 10.16
CA TYR A 116 -5.02 -5.37 9.35
C TYR A 116 -5.54 -4.01 8.88
N ILE A 117 -4.65 -3.02 8.94
CA ILE A 117 -4.86 -1.68 8.41
C ILE A 117 -3.71 -1.43 7.43
N ILE A 118 -4.02 -1.37 6.14
CA ILE A 118 -3.03 -1.12 5.09
C ILE A 118 -3.14 0.34 4.67
N ILE A 119 -2.09 1.12 4.92
CA ILE A 119 -2.05 2.54 4.55
C ILE A 119 -1.31 2.69 3.23
N ASP A 120 -2.01 3.11 2.18
CA ASP A 120 -1.39 3.54 0.92
C ASP A 120 -0.82 4.94 1.10
N CYS A 121 0.50 5.04 1.16
CA CYS A 121 1.22 6.27 1.43
C CYS A 121 1.42 7.07 0.13
N PRO A 122 1.31 8.42 0.12
CA PRO A 122 1.73 9.20 -1.04
C PRO A 122 3.22 8.99 -1.37
N ALA A 123 3.59 9.25 -2.63
CA ALA A 123 4.98 9.15 -3.05
C ALA A 123 5.83 10.26 -2.41
N GLY A 124 7.11 9.94 -2.14
CA GLY A 124 8.08 10.91 -1.63
C GLY A 124 8.20 10.91 -0.11
N ILE A 125 8.82 11.96 0.40
CA ILE A 125 9.29 12.07 1.80
C ILE A 125 8.67 13.26 2.56
N GLU A 126 7.66 13.89 1.95
CA GLU A 126 7.04 15.09 2.47
C GLU A 126 6.06 14.81 3.63
N GLN A 127 5.21 15.79 3.95
CA GLN A 127 4.28 15.70 5.08
C GLN A 127 3.35 14.49 5.00
N GLY A 128 2.87 14.11 3.81
CA GLY A 128 2.01 12.93 3.62
C GLY A 128 2.69 11.63 4.04
N PHE A 129 3.99 11.47 3.76
CA PHE A 129 4.79 10.34 4.24
C PHE A 129 4.85 10.30 5.78
N LYS A 130 5.16 11.44 6.41
CA LYS A 130 5.23 11.53 7.88
C LYS A 130 3.89 11.16 8.54
N ASN A 131 2.79 11.62 7.95
CA ASN A 131 1.45 11.30 8.44
C ASN A 131 1.15 9.80 8.33
N ALA A 132 1.42 9.19 7.17
CA ALA A 132 1.16 7.78 6.92
C ALA A 132 1.98 6.87 7.86
N VAL A 133 3.27 7.20 8.05
CA VAL A 133 4.21 6.42 8.88
C VAL A 133 3.89 6.54 10.37
N ALA A 134 3.36 7.67 10.82
CA ALA A 134 3.13 7.94 12.24
C ALA A 134 2.24 6.92 12.95
N GLY A 135 1.27 6.33 12.24
CA GLY A 135 0.36 5.31 12.79
C GLY A 135 0.78 3.86 12.54
N ALA A 136 1.88 3.65 11.81
CA ALA A 136 2.26 2.31 11.35
C ALA A 136 3.06 1.52 12.38
N ASP A 137 2.77 0.21 12.46
CA ASP A 137 3.53 -0.77 13.24
C ASP A 137 4.64 -1.39 12.38
N ARG A 138 4.40 -1.56 11.07
CA ARG A 138 5.33 -2.10 10.06
C ARG A 138 5.29 -1.29 8.78
N ALA A 139 6.34 -1.42 7.96
CA ALA A 139 6.38 -0.84 6.62
C ALA A 139 6.70 -1.87 5.55
N VAL A 140 6.14 -1.63 4.36
CA VAL A 140 6.48 -2.30 3.10
C VAL A 140 6.97 -1.23 2.14
N VAL A 141 8.21 -1.37 1.68
CA VAL A 141 8.81 -0.49 0.67
C VAL A 141 8.68 -1.13 -0.70
N VAL A 142 8.06 -0.41 -1.64
CA VAL A 142 7.92 -0.86 -3.03
C VAL A 142 8.92 -0.12 -3.90
N THR A 143 9.71 -0.86 -4.67
CA THR A 143 10.64 -0.30 -5.67
C THR A 143 10.56 -1.08 -6.97
N THR A 144 11.04 -0.47 -8.06
CA THR A 144 11.35 -1.18 -9.32
C THR A 144 12.86 -1.40 -9.40
N PRO A 145 13.35 -2.41 -10.15
CA PRO A 145 14.78 -2.70 -10.28
C PRO A 145 15.49 -1.74 -11.24
N GLU A 146 15.28 -0.43 -10.99
CA GLU A 146 15.89 0.69 -11.71
C GLU A 146 16.76 1.49 -10.72
N VAL A 147 17.94 1.90 -11.15
CA VAL A 147 18.91 2.61 -10.30
C VAL A 147 18.30 3.80 -9.55
N SER A 148 17.48 4.62 -10.22
CA SER A 148 16.85 5.79 -9.60
C SER A 148 15.81 5.37 -8.53
N ALA A 149 15.01 4.34 -8.79
CA ALA A 149 13.99 3.86 -7.87
C ALA A 149 14.62 3.22 -6.63
N VAL A 150 15.68 2.43 -6.81
CA VAL A 150 16.44 1.80 -5.72
C VAL A 150 17.10 2.86 -4.84
N ARG A 151 17.71 3.89 -5.43
CA ARG A 151 18.29 5.01 -4.68
C ARG A 151 17.26 5.79 -3.85
N ASP A 152 16.06 5.99 -4.40
CA ASP A 152 14.98 6.64 -3.67
C ASP A 152 14.41 5.73 -2.58
N ALA A 153 14.38 4.40 -2.80
CA ALA A 153 13.99 3.42 -1.79
C ALA A 153 14.96 3.40 -0.59
N ASP A 154 16.27 3.51 -0.83
CA ASP A 154 17.29 3.61 0.22
C ASP A 154 17.01 4.78 1.17
N ARG A 155 16.67 5.95 0.61
CA ARG A 155 16.29 7.12 1.41
C ARG A 155 15.05 6.89 2.26
N ILE A 156 14.03 6.21 1.71
CA ILE A 156 12.81 5.86 2.44
C ILE A 156 13.12 4.92 3.59
N ILE A 157 13.97 3.90 3.38
CA ILE A 157 14.38 2.96 4.42
C ILE A 157 15.03 3.70 5.59
N GLY A 158 16.00 4.58 5.33
CA GLY A 158 16.63 5.40 6.38
C GLY A 158 15.63 6.31 7.12
N LEU A 159 14.62 6.85 6.43
CA LEU A 159 13.58 7.65 7.07
C LEU A 159 12.62 6.79 7.92
N LEU A 160 12.29 5.58 7.51
CA LEU A 160 11.49 4.63 8.31
C LEU A 160 12.21 4.27 9.59
N GLU A 161 13.50 3.94 9.52
CA GLU A 161 14.34 3.65 10.68
C GLU A 161 14.41 4.84 11.64
N ALA A 162 14.60 6.05 11.13
CA ALA A 162 14.60 7.28 11.92
C ALA A 162 13.25 7.56 12.62
N ASN A 163 12.15 6.98 12.11
CA ASN A 163 10.81 7.03 12.70
C ASN A 163 10.48 5.80 13.57
N GLY A 164 11.47 4.94 13.84
CA GLY A 164 11.31 3.78 14.73
C GLY A 164 10.74 2.52 14.05
N ILE A 165 10.58 2.51 12.74
CA ILE A 165 10.19 1.32 11.97
C ILE A 165 11.45 0.67 11.40
N SER A 166 11.95 -0.34 12.11
CA SER A 166 13.10 -1.13 11.68
C SER A 166 12.68 -2.29 10.76
N ASN A 167 13.60 -2.72 9.89
CA ASN A 167 13.43 -3.87 9.01
C ASN A 167 12.16 -3.85 8.16
N PRO A 168 11.94 -2.82 7.33
CA PRO A 168 10.80 -2.81 6.41
C PRO A 168 10.92 -3.96 5.40
N GLY A 169 9.78 -4.57 5.06
CA GLY A 169 9.73 -5.57 3.99
C GLY A 169 9.89 -4.92 2.63
N LEU A 170 10.77 -5.45 1.77
CA LEU A 170 10.99 -4.94 0.41
C LEU A 170 10.17 -5.72 -0.61
N ILE A 171 9.45 -5.04 -1.48
CA ILE A 171 8.84 -5.60 -2.69
C ILE A 171 9.55 -5.04 -3.91
N VAL A 172 10.18 -5.92 -4.69
CA VAL A 172 10.74 -5.59 -6.00
C VAL A 172 9.66 -5.82 -7.06
N ASN A 173 9.11 -4.74 -7.60
CA ASN A 173 7.98 -4.76 -8.53
C ASN A 173 8.45 -4.58 -9.99
N ARG A 174 7.65 -5.08 -10.94
CA ARG A 174 7.88 -5.01 -12.38
C ARG A 174 9.21 -5.62 -12.83
N LEU A 175 9.60 -6.73 -12.20
CA LEU A 175 10.81 -7.44 -12.60
C LEU A 175 10.62 -8.09 -13.98
N ARG A 176 11.55 -7.85 -14.88
CA ARG A 176 11.62 -8.46 -16.20
C ARG A 176 12.81 -9.40 -16.29
N VAL A 177 12.55 -10.70 -16.19
CA VAL A 177 13.59 -11.75 -16.16
C VAL A 177 14.47 -11.75 -17.42
N ASP A 178 13.87 -11.43 -18.58
CA ASP A 178 14.60 -11.31 -19.86
C ASP A 178 15.63 -10.16 -19.83
N MET A 179 15.29 -9.02 -19.24
CA MET A 179 16.21 -7.88 -19.09
C MET A 179 17.29 -8.15 -18.05
N VAL A 180 16.96 -8.81 -16.93
CA VAL A 180 17.97 -9.20 -15.93
C VAL A 180 19.02 -10.13 -16.53
N LYS A 181 18.57 -11.14 -17.31
CA LYS A 181 19.50 -12.09 -17.98
C LYS A 181 20.45 -11.42 -18.97
N ARG A 182 20.06 -10.32 -19.59
CA ARG A 182 20.91 -9.53 -20.51
C ARG A 182 21.78 -8.51 -19.81
N GLY A 183 21.58 -8.27 -18.51
CA GLY A 183 22.26 -7.20 -17.75
C GLY A 183 21.68 -5.81 -17.97
N ASP A 184 20.47 -5.71 -18.57
CA ASP A 184 19.80 -4.44 -18.86
C ASP A 184 18.96 -3.95 -17.65
N MET A 185 18.76 -4.78 -16.64
CA MET A 185 17.99 -4.51 -15.43
C MET A 185 18.71 -5.13 -14.23
N MET A 186 18.64 -4.46 -13.08
CA MET A 186 19.20 -4.99 -11.84
C MET A 186 18.49 -6.28 -11.44
N SER A 187 19.27 -7.26 -10.93
CA SER A 187 18.71 -8.46 -10.33
C SER A 187 18.11 -8.16 -8.94
N VAL A 188 17.34 -9.10 -8.43
CA VAL A 188 16.82 -9.02 -7.05
C VAL A 188 17.96 -9.00 -6.03
N ASP A 189 19.03 -9.77 -6.31
CA ASP A 189 20.21 -9.86 -5.42
C ASP A 189 20.95 -8.52 -5.40
N ASP A 190 21.11 -7.83 -6.55
CA ASP A 190 21.72 -6.50 -6.61
C ASP A 190 20.91 -5.50 -5.77
N VAL A 191 19.58 -5.51 -5.91
CA VAL A 191 18.70 -4.62 -5.14
C VAL A 191 18.78 -4.92 -3.65
N LYS A 192 18.79 -6.19 -3.26
CA LYS A 192 18.92 -6.63 -1.86
C LYS A 192 20.27 -6.22 -1.26
N GLU A 193 21.36 -6.38 -2.00
CA GLU A 193 22.71 -5.99 -1.56
C GLU A 193 22.78 -4.46 -1.32
N ILE A 194 22.23 -3.66 -2.23
CA ILE A 194 22.24 -2.20 -2.10
C ILE A 194 21.41 -1.74 -0.90
N LEU A 195 20.19 -2.26 -0.75
CA LEU A 195 19.25 -1.78 0.25
C LEU A 195 19.42 -2.43 1.63
N SER A 196 20.13 -3.54 1.71
CA SER A 196 20.40 -4.30 2.96
C SER A 196 19.14 -4.61 3.79
N VAL A 197 18.00 -4.88 3.12
CA VAL A 197 16.72 -5.24 3.75
C VAL A 197 16.18 -6.54 3.20
N ASP A 198 15.29 -7.19 3.96
CA ASP A 198 14.70 -8.45 3.55
C ASP A 198 13.68 -8.29 2.42
N VAL A 199 13.84 -9.11 1.38
CA VAL A 199 12.89 -9.15 0.26
C VAL A 199 11.65 -9.95 0.66
N LEU A 200 10.56 -9.23 0.88
CA LEU A 200 9.24 -9.79 1.16
C LEU A 200 8.67 -10.53 -0.06
N GLY A 201 8.90 -9.98 -1.25
CA GLY A 201 8.50 -10.61 -2.48
C GLY A 201 8.96 -9.89 -3.74
N VAL A 202 8.78 -10.59 -4.86
CA VAL A 202 9.11 -10.09 -6.20
C VAL A 202 7.86 -10.21 -7.07
N VAL A 203 7.44 -9.11 -7.67
CA VAL A 203 6.29 -9.08 -8.58
C VAL A 203 6.81 -8.90 -10.00
N PRO A 204 6.55 -9.85 -10.91
CA PRO A 204 6.95 -9.72 -12.29
C PRO A 204 6.20 -8.59 -13.01
N ASP A 205 6.78 -8.06 -14.07
CA ASP A 205 6.05 -7.23 -15.03
C ASP A 205 5.03 -8.11 -15.75
N ASP A 206 3.74 -7.79 -15.54
CA ASP A 206 2.62 -8.65 -15.95
C ASP A 206 1.46 -7.75 -16.44
N GLU A 207 1.02 -7.98 -17.68
CA GLU A 207 -0.10 -7.24 -18.29
C GLU A 207 -1.42 -7.43 -17.54
N ASP A 208 -1.60 -8.58 -16.88
CA ASP A 208 -2.79 -8.85 -16.07
C ASP A 208 -3.00 -7.78 -14.99
N VAL A 209 -1.93 -7.18 -14.46
CA VAL A 209 -2.05 -6.08 -13.48
C VAL A 209 -2.77 -4.89 -14.08
N VAL A 210 -2.47 -4.52 -15.33
CA VAL A 210 -3.14 -3.42 -16.02
C VAL A 210 -4.58 -3.79 -16.34
N ILE A 211 -4.79 -5.00 -16.86
CA ILE A 211 -6.13 -5.50 -17.26
C ILE A 211 -7.07 -5.52 -16.03
N THR A 212 -6.62 -6.07 -14.91
CA THR A 212 -7.43 -6.19 -13.69
C THR A 212 -7.67 -4.83 -13.04
N THR A 213 -6.64 -3.98 -12.96
CA THR A 213 -6.78 -2.61 -12.44
C THR A 213 -7.83 -1.81 -13.22
N ASN A 214 -7.84 -1.91 -14.56
CA ASN A 214 -8.83 -1.24 -15.39
C ASN A 214 -10.27 -1.77 -15.16
N LYS A 215 -10.42 -2.96 -14.62
CA LYS A 215 -11.71 -3.53 -14.18
C LYS A 215 -12.07 -3.19 -12.73
N GLY A 216 -11.19 -2.50 -12.00
CA GLY A 216 -11.34 -2.25 -10.58
C GLY A 216 -11.19 -3.52 -9.74
N GLU A 217 -10.37 -4.47 -10.18
CA GLU A 217 -10.12 -5.76 -9.52
C GLU A 217 -8.62 -5.94 -9.26
N PRO A 218 -8.20 -6.25 -8.02
CA PRO A 218 -6.80 -6.55 -7.73
C PRO A 218 -6.33 -7.85 -8.38
N ALA A 219 -5.11 -7.86 -8.96
CA ALA A 219 -4.56 -9.01 -9.68
C ALA A 219 -4.40 -10.28 -8.80
N VAL A 220 -4.37 -10.14 -7.47
CA VAL A 220 -4.31 -11.25 -6.51
C VAL A 220 -5.48 -12.22 -6.67
N THR A 221 -6.61 -11.78 -7.24
CA THR A 221 -7.80 -12.59 -7.49
C THR A 221 -7.69 -13.45 -8.75
N GLU A 222 -6.78 -13.12 -9.65
CA GLU A 222 -6.58 -13.86 -10.91
C GLU A 222 -5.67 -15.07 -10.68
N GLU A 223 -6.23 -16.28 -10.78
CA GLU A 223 -5.52 -17.52 -10.51
C GLU A 223 -4.31 -17.74 -11.42
N ASN A 224 -4.45 -17.38 -12.69
CA ASN A 224 -3.44 -17.61 -13.73
C ASN A 224 -2.40 -16.49 -13.84
N SER A 225 -2.65 -15.31 -13.25
CA SER A 225 -1.72 -14.19 -13.26
C SER A 225 -0.44 -14.52 -12.49
N ARG A 226 0.71 -14.22 -13.10
CA ARG A 226 2.02 -14.35 -12.44
C ARG A 226 2.15 -13.34 -11.31
N ALA A 227 1.71 -12.10 -11.53
CA ALA A 227 1.68 -11.08 -10.50
C ALA A 227 0.68 -11.43 -9.40
N GLY A 228 -0.50 -11.99 -9.74
CA GLY A 228 -1.48 -12.47 -8.77
C GLY A 228 -0.90 -13.53 -7.83
N ARG A 229 -0.17 -14.51 -8.37
CA ARG A 229 0.55 -15.52 -7.55
C ARG A 229 1.62 -14.88 -6.65
N ALA A 230 2.36 -13.90 -7.17
CA ALA A 230 3.37 -13.19 -6.38
C ALA A 230 2.72 -12.45 -5.20
N TYR A 231 1.61 -11.75 -5.42
CA TYR A 231 0.87 -11.06 -4.35
C TYR A 231 0.27 -12.03 -3.33
N ARG A 232 -0.24 -13.20 -3.73
CA ARG A 232 -0.68 -14.23 -2.77
C ARG A 232 0.47 -14.69 -1.86
N ASN A 233 1.64 -14.96 -2.43
CA ASN A 233 2.82 -15.34 -1.65
C ASN A 233 3.29 -14.21 -0.71
N ILE A 234 3.25 -12.96 -1.16
CA ILE A 234 3.57 -11.79 -0.32
C ILE A 234 2.58 -11.70 0.85
N THR A 235 1.28 -11.87 0.59
CA THR A 235 0.23 -11.85 1.61
C THR A 235 0.49 -12.90 2.70
N LEU A 236 0.81 -14.14 2.32
CA LEU A 236 1.09 -15.22 3.27
C LEU A 236 2.33 -14.94 4.14
N ARG A 237 3.33 -14.23 3.62
CA ARG A 237 4.53 -13.83 4.37
C ARG A 237 4.28 -12.64 5.31
N LEU A 238 3.22 -11.88 5.09
CA LEU A 238 2.82 -10.76 5.96
C LEU A 238 2.05 -11.23 7.19
N MET A 239 1.36 -12.37 7.08
CA MET A 239 0.59 -13.00 8.17
C MET A 239 1.50 -13.68 9.19
#